data_20130ecbb62583a54ef3439bbe69a324
#
_entry.id   20130ecbb62583a54ef3439bbe69a324
#
_cell.length_a   1.000
_cell.length_b   1.000
_cell.length_c   1.000
_cell.angle_alpha   90.00
_cell.angle_beta   90.00
_cell.angle_gamma   90.00
#
_symmetry.space_group_name_H-M   'P 1'
#
loop_
_entity.id
_entity.type
_entity.pdbx_description
1 polymer ?
#
loop_
_entity_poly.entity_id
_entity_poly.type
_entity_poly.pdbx_seq_one_letter_code
_entity_poly.pdbx_strand_id
1 'polypeptide(L)'
;MKKKFKKFKIEDIIAFMAAVFVICAFYAISATLKNKDVKEEAVLAEENITTTTTTTTTTKAPEIIWDGLTLEQLAERLDKNLYDTMEGTGIHFANYTKETGLDPYLAVSIINLETGCKWGCSYLAKNCNNIGGLKGSPSCNGGSYMKFDTLEEGIRGYLDIVYNNYWQKGLTTPELMNPKYAASNTWAEKVNRYYEAIKAS
;
A
#
# COMPACT_ATOMS: atom_id res chain seq x y z
N MET A 1 7.52 -10.71 -45.14
CA MET A 1 6.19 -10.10 -44.89
C MET A 1 6.35 -8.64 -44.56
N LYS A 2 5.94 -7.71 -45.46
CA LYS A 2 6.04 -6.26 -45.24
C LYS A 2 4.83 -5.81 -44.41
N LYS A 3 5.04 -5.35 -43.15
CA LYS A 3 3.99 -4.73 -42.34
C LYS A 3 3.58 -3.40 -42.96
N LYS A 4 2.32 -3.26 -43.39
CA LYS A 4 1.74 -2.01 -43.85
C LYS A 4 1.48 -1.13 -42.59
N PHE A 5 2.22 -0.05 -42.47
CA PHE A 5 1.89 1.00 -41.48
C PHE A 5 0.63 1.74 -41.94
N LYS A 6 -0.40 1.73 -41.09
CA LYS A 6 -1.65 2.47 -41.32
C LYS A 6 -1.34 3.97 -41.14
N LYS A 7 -1.45 4.77 -42.21
CA LYS A 7 -1.34 6.24 -42.11
C LYS A 7 -2.54 6.76 -41.35
N PHE A 8 -2.30 7.38 -40.20
CA PHE A 8 -3.31 8.13 -39.46
C PHE A 8 -3.73 9.33 -40.29
N LYS A 9 -5.04 9.61 -40.38
CA LYS A 9 -5.56 10.81 -41.01
C LYS A 9 -5.38 12.00 -40.07
N ILE A 10 -5.16 13.18 -40.63
CA ILE A 10 -5.02 14.43 -39.89
C ILE A 10 -6.22 14.69 -38.98
N GLU A 11 -7.43 14.28 -39.41
CA GLU A 11 -8.68 14.38 -38.64
C GLU A 11 -8.61 13.56 -37.31
N ASP A 12 -7.99 12.37 -37.34
CA ASP A 12 -7.82 11.51 -36.13
C ASP A 12 -6.86 12.17 -35.11
N ILE A 13 -5.85 12.88 -35.60
CA ILE A 13 -4.87 13.60 -34.78
C ILE A 13 -5.51 14.82 -34.11
N ILE A 14 -6.35 15.58 -34.87
CA ILE A 14 -7.05 16.74 -34.34
C ILE A 14 -8.05 16.32 -33.25
N ALA A 15 -8.80 15.22 -33.47
CA ALA A 15 -9.74 14.71 -32.49
C ALA A 15 -9.04 14.26 -31.20
N PHE A 16 -7.87 13.62 -31.32
CA PHE A 16 -7.07 13.20 -30.16
C PHE A 16 -6.53 14.40 -29.38
N MET A 17 -6.02 15.43 -30.06
CA MET A 17 -5.54 16.66 -29.43
C MET A 17 -6.67 17.43 -28.71
N ALA A 18 -7.88 17.47 -29.27
CA ALA A 18 -9.02 18.07 -28.60
C ALA A 18 -9.43 17.33 -27.33
N ALA A 19 -9.40 15.99 -27.33
CA ALA A 19 -9.69 15.19 -26.14
C ALA A 19 -8.68 15.41 -25.02
N VAL A 20 -7.39 15.51 -25.34
CA VAL A 20 -6.33 15.79 -24.36
C VAL A 20 -6.50 17.20 -23.76
N PHE A 21 -6.88 18.19 -24.54
CA PHE A 21 -7.13 19.57 -24.05
C PHE A 21 -8.29 19.64 -23.05
N VAL A 22 -9.37 18.89 -23.30
CA VAL A 22 -10.52 18.82 -22.37
C VAL A 22 -10.11 18.18 -21.04
N ILE A 23 -9.32 17.13 -21.06
CA ILE A 23 -8.83 16.45 -19.85
C ILE A 23 -7.92 17.39 -19.04
N CYS A 24 -6.99 18.09 -19.68
CA CYS A 24 -6.12 19.08 -19.02
C CYS A 24 -6.90 20.23 -18.39
N ALA A 25 -7.97 20.71 -19.05
CA ALA A 25 -8.83 21.77 -18.51
C ALA A 25 -9.58 21.31 -17.24
N PHE A 26 -10.07 20.07 -17.21
CA PHE A 26 -10.71 19.50 -16.01
C PHE A 26 -9.74 19.37 -14.82
N TYR A 27 -8.49 18.97 -15.07
CA TYR A 27 -7.47 18.90 -14.02
C TYR A 27 -7.10 20.28 -13.47
N ALA A 28 -7.00 21.31 -14.34
CA ALA A 28 -6.71 22.67 -13.91
C ALA A 28 -7.84 23.27 -13.05
N ILE A 29 -9.11 23.01 -13.40
CA ILE A 29 -10.27 23.48 -12.62
C ILE A 29 -10.35 22.77 -11.26
N SER A 30 -10.08 21.47 -11.20
CA SER A 30 -10.06 20.73 -9.94
C SER A 30 -8.97 21.20 -8.98
N ALA A 31 -7.80 21.54 -9.50
CA ALA A 31 -6.69 22.09 -8.71
C ALA A 31 -7.00 23.49 -8.15
N THR A 32 -7.73 24.32 -8.92
CA THR A 32 -8.10 25.68 -8.49
C THR A 32 -9.19 25.67 -7.42
N LEU A 33 -10.13 24.74 -7.48
CA LEU A 33 -11.18 24.58 -6.46
C LEU A 33 -10.59 24.10 -5.13
N LYS A 34 -9.66 23.15 -5.17
CA LYS A 34 -8.99 22.61 -3.96
C LYS A 34 -8.12 23.66 -3.25
N ASN A 35 -7.61 24.66 -3.99
CA ASN A 35 -6.78 25.74 -3.43
C ASN A 35 -7.63 26.91 -2.88
N LYS A 36 -8.93 26.97 -3.19
CA LYS A 36 -9.83 27.98 -2.69
C LYS A 36 -10.36 27.65 -1.29
N ASP A 37 -10.65 26.39 -1.03
CA ASP A 37 -11.13 25.90 0.28
C ASP A 37 -10.06 26.03 1.37
N VAL A 38 -8.76 25.92 1.03
CA VAL A 38 -7.64 26.10 2.00
C VAL A 38 -7.37 27.57 2.35
N LYS A 39 -7.79 28.53 1.50
CA LYS A 39 -7.59 29.97 1.79
C LYS A 39 -8.72 30.61 2.60
N GLU A 40 -9.91 30.02 2.63
CA GLU A 40 -11.04 30.58 3.38
C GLU A 40 -10.99 30.23 4.87
N GLU A 41 -10.28 29.15 5.24
CA GLU A 41 -10.10 28.72 6.62
C GLU A 41 -8.99 29.51 7.39
N ALA A 42 -8.15 30.25 6.68
CA ALA A 42 -7.01 30.98 7.27
C ALA A 42 -7.28 32.46 7.60
N VAL A 43 -8.46 32.99 7.31
CA VAL A 43 -8.79 34.44 7.45
C VAL A 43 -9.69 34.74 8.67
N LEU A 44 -10.17 33.73 9.41
CA LEU A 44 -11.10 33.91 10.55
C LEU A 44 -10.45 33.79 11.95
N ALA A 45 -9.14 33.96 12.06
CA ALA A 45 -8.43 33.82 13.34
C ALA A 45 -7.75 35.13 13.79
N GLU A 46 -8.47 36.25 13.82
CA GLU A 46 -8.04 37.45 14.59
C GLU A 46 -9.22 38.31 14.97
N GLU A 47 -9.88 37.97 16.09
CA GLU A 47 -10.51 38.95 16.98
C GLU A 47 -10.50 38.42 18.41
N ASN A 48 -9.76 39.14 19.26
CA ASN A 48 -9.64 38.96 20.71
C ASN A 48 -10.98 39.15 21.41
N ILE A 49 -11.50 38.10 22.06
CA ILE A 49 -12.40 38.25 23.20
C ILE A 49 -11.99 37.24 24.28
N THR A 50 -11.45 37.77 25.39
CA THR A 50 -11.18 37.00 26.60
C THR A 50 -12.51 36.54 27.21
N THR A 51 -12.90 35.32 26.92
CA THR A 51 -13.95 34.61 27.65
C THR A 51 -13.38 33.27 28.04
N THR A 52 -13.21 33.04 29.36
CA THR A 52 -12.80 31.75 29.91
C THR A 52 -13.85 30.69 29.57
N THR A 53 -13.75 30.11 28.42
CA THR A 53 -14.58 28.95 28.04
C THR A 53 -13.80 27.69 28.39
N THR A 54 -14.27 26.98 29.40
CA THR A 54 -13.83 25.62 29.73
C THR A 54 -14.12 24.75 28.50
N THR A 55 -13.13 24.58 27.62
CA THR A 55 -13.23 23.68 26.46
C THR A 55 -13.19 22.26 27.00
N THR A 56 -14.36 21.64 27.15
CA THR A 56 -14.45 20.19 27.36
C THR A 56 -14.03 19.53 26.05
N THR A 57 -12.74 19.22 25.92
CA THR A 57 -12.22 18.42 24.83
C THR A 57 -12.80 17.02 25.00
N THR A 58 -13.88 16.73 24.29
CA THR A 58 -14.40 15.36 24.20
C THR A 58 -13.37 14.55 23.41
N THR A 59 -12.42 13.93 24.11
CA THR A 59 -11.45 13.00 23.51
C THR A 59 -12.25 11.79 23.03
N LYS A 60 -12.50 11.72 21.73
CA LYS A 60 -13.06 10.51 21.09
C LYS A 60 -12.15 9.34 21.45
N ALA A 61 -12.73 8.24 21.93
CA ALA A 61 -11.97 7.03 22.19
C ALA A 61 -11.19 6.61 20.94
N PRO A 62 -9.93 6.17 21.07
CA PRO A 62 -9.12 5.77 19.92
C PRO A 62 -9.81 4.63 19.15
N GLU A 63 -9.74 4.73 17.83
CA GLU A 63 -10.28 3.71 16.92
C GLU A 63 -9.41 2.45 16.99
N ILE A 64 -10.03 1.31 17.28
CA ILE A 64 -9.37 0.01 17.29
C ILE A 64 -9.39 -0.56 15.86
N ILE A 65 -8.23 -0.93 15.36
CA ILE A 65 -8.04 -1.41 13.98
C ILE A 65 -7.93 -2.93 13.95
N TRP A 66 -7.09 -3.51 14.81
CA TRP A 66 -6.83 -4.94 14.82
C TRP A 66 -6.39 -5.42 16.21
N ASP A 67 -6.90 -6.57 16.65
CA ASP A 67 -6.44 -7.27 17.89
C ASP A 67 -6.37 -6.35 19.13
N GLY A 68 -7.35 -5.46 19.27
CA GLY A 68 -7.41 -4.49 20.36
C GLY A 68 -6.43 -3.30 20.24
N LEU A 69 -5.75 -3.15 19.11
CA LEU A 69 -4.74 -2.11 18.87
C LEU A 69 -5.29 -0.95 18.03
N THR A 70 -4.83 0.27 18.35
CA THR A 70 -4.99 1.42 17.46
C THR A 70 -4.08 1.29 16.24
N LEU A 71 -4.23 2.22 15.28
CA LEU A 71 -3.40 2.24 14.07
C LEU A 71 -1.90 2.32 14.39
N GLU A 72 -1.55 3.23 15.31
CA GLU A 72 -0.16 3.48 15.72
C GLU A 72 0.42 2.30 16.49
N GLN A 73 -0.36 1.72 17.41
CA GLN A 73 0.06 0.54 18.17
C GLN A 73 0.24 -0.69 17.28
N LEU A 74 -0.64 -0.85 16.28
CA LEU A 74 -0.50 -1.91 15.29
C LEU A 74 0.76 -1.70 14.44
N ALA A 75 0.98 -0.49 13.92
CA ALA A 75 2.17 -0.16 13.15
C ALA A 75 3.45 -0.45 13.93
N GLU A 76 3.53 -0.02 15.20
CA GLU A 76 4.67 -0.29 16.08
C GLU A 76 4.91 -1.79 16.31
N ARG A 77 3.85 -2.57 16.53
CA ARG A 77 3.95 -4.04 16.65
C ARG A 77 4.50 -4.69 15.39
N LEU A 78 4.03 -4.24 14.22
CA LEU A 78 4.50 -4.77 12.94
C LEU A 78 5.96 -4.40 12.69
N ASP A 79 6.37 -3.17 13.02
CA ASP A 79 7.75 -2.70 12.84
C ASP A 79 8.78 -3.49 13.65
N LYS A 80 8.41 -4.00 14.82
CA LYS A 80 9.29 -4.91 15.59
C LYS A 80 9.63 -6.20 14.84
N ASN A 81 8.88 -6.52 13.80
CA ASN A 81 9.03 -7.73 12.99
C ASN A 81 9.37 -7.45 11.52
N LEU A 82 9.70 -6.21 11.19
CA LEU A 82 10.16 -5.78 9.88
C LEU A 82 11.62 -5.37 9.98
N TYR A 83 12.43 -5.77 9.02
CA TYR A 83 13.89 -5.70 9.11
C TYR A 83 14.49 -5.08 7.86
N ASP A 84 15.72 -4.50 7.98
CA ASP A 84 16.52 -3.95 6.88
C ASP A 84 15.70 -2.92 6.07
N THR A 85 15.53 -3.11 4.78
CA THR A 85 14.74 -2.21 3.89
C THR A 85 13.29 -2.02 4.35
N MET A 86 12.73 -2.95 5.14
CA MET A 86 11.35 -2.90 5.60
C MET A 86 11.16 -2.19 6.95
N GLU A 87 12.23 -1.76 7.63
CA GLU A 87 12.13 -1.04 8.92
C GLU A 87 11.32 0.24 8.78
N GLY A 88 10.41 0.50 9.73
CA GLY A 88 9.54 1.67 9.74
C GLY A 88 8.36 1.61 8.75
N THR A 89 8.14 0.49 8.08
CA THR A 89 7.05 0.34 7.10
C THR A 89 5.77 -0.27 7.68
N GLY A 90 5.73 -0.59 8.96
CA GLY A 90 4.56 -1.17 9.65
C GLY A 90 3.29 -0.34 9.46
N ILE A 91 3.42 0.99 9.36
CA ILE A 91 2.28 1.89 9.12
C ILE A 91 1.58 1.62 7.78
N HIS A 92 2.29 1.20 6.72
CA HIS A 92 1.66 0.89 5.44
C HIS A 92 0.81 -0.38 5.52
N PHE A 93 1.27 -1.40 6.27
CA PHE A 93 0.49 -2.61 6.54
C PHE A 93 -0.72 -2.31 7.42
N ALA A 94 -0.55 -1.51 8.48
CA ALA A 94 -1.64 -1.13 9.39
C ALA A 94 -2.73 -0.32 8.67
N ASN A 95 -2.37 0.64 7.81
CA ASN A 95 -3.31 1.39 6.99
C ASN A 95 -4.06 0.47 6.02
N TYR A 96 -3.37 -0.47 5.37
CA TYR A 96 -4.01 -1.42 4.48
C TYR A 96 -5.02 -2.33 5.22
N THR A 97 -4.67 -2.77 6.43
CA THR A 97 -5.59 -3.50 7.31
C THR A 97 -6.83 -2.68 7.64
N LYS A 98 -6.66 -1.40 7.99
CA LYS A 98 -7.78 -0.48 8.25
C LYS A 98 -8.70 -0.32 7.04
N GLU A 99 -8.13 -0.26 5.84
CA GLU A 99 -8.88 -0.11 4.59
C GLU A 99 -9.65 -1.37 4.19
N THR A 100 -9.07 -2.56 4.41
CA THR A 100 -9.52 -3.80 3.75
C THR A 100 -9.93 -4.90 4.71
N GLY A 101 -9.51 -4.84 5.98
CA GLY A 101 -9.64 -5.92 6.95
C GLY A 101 -8.70 -7.11 6.71
N LEU A 102 -7.69 -6.97 5.83
CA LEU A 102 -6.65 -8.01 5.69
C LEU A 102 -5.91 -8.18 7.00
N ASP A 103 -5.71 -9.43 7.43
CA ASP A 103 -4.92 -9.75 8.62
C ASP A 103 -3.46 -9.27 8.46
N PRO A 104 -3.02 -8.27 9.25
CA PRO A 104 -1.68 -7.70 9.10
C PRO A 104 -0.58 -8.66 9.55
N TYR A 105 -0.87 -9.53 10.52
CA TYR A 105 0.09 -10.51 11.00
C TYR A 105 0.36 -11.56 9.93
N LEU A 106 -0.69 -12.00 9.24
CA LEU A 106 -0.57 -12.91 8.10
C LEU A 106 0.26 -12.28 6.98
N ALA A 107 -0.05 -11.04 6.61
CA ALA A 107 0.66 -10.35 5.54
C ALA A 107 2.15 -10.17 5.86
N VAL A 108 2.50 -9.72 7.07
CA VAL A 108 3.91 -9.56 7.50
C VAL A 108 4.61 -10.92 7.64
N SER A 109 3.91 -11.96 8.08
CA SER A 109 4.49 -13.31 8.21
C SER A 109 4.90 -13.89 6.86
N ILE A 110 4.05 -13.73 5.85
CA ILE A 110 4.33 -14.18 4.49
C ILE A 110 5.54 -13.42 3.96
N ILE A 111 5.57 -12.09 4.08
CA ILE A 111 6.66 -11.30 3.52
C ILE A 111 7.99 -11.62 4.20
N ASN A 112 8.00 -11.86 5.52
CA ASN A 112 9.20 -12.27 6.24
C ASN A 112 9.75 -13.62 5.76
N LEU A 113 8.88 -14.52 5.34
CA LEU A 113 9.29 -15.81 4.78
C LEU A 113 9.83 -15.63 3.34
N GLU A 114 9.20 -14.77 2.54
CA GLU A 114 9.49 -14.63 1.10
C GLU A 114 10.71 -13.75 0.81
N THR A 115 10.85 -12.61 1.49
CA THR A 115 11.95 -11.67 1.22
C THR A 115 13.24 -12.05 1.93
N GLY A 116 13.15 -12.81 3.01
CA GLY A 116 14.28 -13.10 3.89
C GLY A 116 14.87 -11.85 4.56
N CYS A 117 14.13 -10.74 4.68
CA CYS A 117 14.65 -9.47 5.20
C CYS A 117 15.24 -9.58 6.61
N LYS A 118 14.76 -10.51 7.43
CA LYS A 118 15.38 -10.83 8.74
C LYS A 118 16.86 -11.21 8.65
N TRP A 119 17.29 -11.77 7.52
CA TRP A 119 18.66 -12.23 7.26
C TRP A 119 19.33 -11.45 6.11
N GLY A 120 18.74 -10.30 5.77
CA GLY A 120 19.08 -9.45 4.64
C GLY A 120 18.04 -9.54 3.52
N CYS A 121 17.52 -8.40 3.09
CA CYS A 121 16.52 -8.34 2.03
C CYS A 121 17.06 -8.82 0.68
N SER A 122 16.16 -9.37 -0.13
CA SER A 122 16.46 -9.75 -1.52
C SER A 122 16.88 -8.54 -2.38
N TYR A 123 17.57 -8.79 -3.50
CA TYR A 123 17.90 -7.77 -4.49
C TYR A 123 16.66 -6.99 -4.96
N LEU A 124 15.54 -7.68 -5.18
CA LEU A 124 14.29 -7.06 -5.65
C LEU A 124 13.73 -6.07 -4.62
N ALA A 125 13.75 -6.42 -3.33
CA ALA A 125 13.31 -5.52 -2.27
C ALA A 125 14.20 -4.28 -2.17
N LYS A 126 15.54 -4.45 -2.20
CA LYS A 126 16.51 -3.36 -2.02
C LYS A 126 16.62 -2.41 -3.20
N ASN A 127 16.54 -2.91 -4.43
CA ASN A 127 16.89 -2.12 -5.63
C ASN A 127 15.68 -1.79 -6.52
N CYS A 128 14.57 -2.48 -6.30
CA CYS A 128 13.38 -2.32 -7.14
C CYS A 128 12.10 -2.11 -6.34
N ASN A 129 12.20 -1.91 -5.03
CA ASN A 129 11.06 -1.76 -4.12
C ASN A 129 10.02 -2.90 -4.23
N ASN A 130 10.43 -4.05 -4.74
CA ASN A 130 9.56 -5.19 -5.03
C ASN A 130 9.72 -6.26 -3.95
N ILE A 131 8.98 -6.10 -2.87
CA ILE A 131 9.06 -6.97 -1.70
C ILE A 131 8.41 -8.34 -1.91
N GLY A 132 7.43 -8.42 -2.82
CA GLY A 132 6.65 -9.63 -3.07
C GLY A 132 7.13 -10.46 -4.27
N GLY A 133 8.22 -10.08 -4.95
CA GLY A 133 8.68 -10.76 -6.15
C GLY A 133 7.66 -10.72 -7.30
N LEU A 134 6.93 -9.62 -7.43
CA LEU A 134 5.89 -9.44 -8.43
C LEU A 134 6.51 -9.35 -9.83
N LYS A 135 5.91 -10.06 -10.78
CA LYS A 135 6.32 -10.02 -12.20
C LYS A 135 5.52 -8.99 -12.96
N GLY A 136 6.15 -8.34 -13.95
CA GLY A 136 5.48 -7.35 -14.79
C GLY A 136 6.37 -6.19 -15.22
N SER A 137 5.74 -5.07 -15.58
CA SER A 137 6.39 -3.85 -16.08
C SER A 137 5.96 -2.66 -15.22
N PRO A 138 6.84 -1.65 -15.02
CA PRO A 138 8.22 -1.55 -15.51
C PRO A 138 9.16 -2.62 -14.92
N SER A 139 10.17 -3.01 -15.72
CA SER A 139 11.07 -4.10 -15.36
C SER A 139 12.15 -3.69 -14.35
N CYS A 140 12.40 -4.55 -13.37
CA CYS A 140 13.56 -4.48 -12.51
C CYS A 140 14.78 -5.00 -13.29
N ASN A 141 15.70 -4.11 -13.62
CA ASN A 141 16.98 -4.42 -14.26
C ASN A 141 16.87 -5.27 -15.55
N GLY A 142 15.81 -5.02 -16.36
CA GLY A 142 15.60 -5.74 -17.63
C GLY A 142 15.05 -7.16 -17.48
N GLY A 143 14.79 -7.62 -16.26
CA GLY A 143 14.23 -8.94 -15.97
C GLY A 143 12.69 -8.99 -16.04
N SER A 144 12.12 -10.12 -15.62
CA SER A 144 10.66 -10.33 -15.58
C SER A 144 9.97 -9.75 -14.35
N TYR A 145 10.70 -9.31 -13.35
CA TYR A 145 10.15 -8.74 -12.13
C TYR A 145 9.89 -7.24 -12.27
N MET A 146 8.85 -6.77 -11.60
CA MET A 146 8.49 -5.34 -11.58
C MET A 146 9.48 -4.53 -10.74
N LYS A 147 9.62 -3.25 -11.13
CA LYS A 147 10.16 -2.19 -10.29
C LYS A 147 9.04 -1.24 -9.90
N PHE A 148 9.02 -0.84 -8.64
CA PHE A 148 8.15 0.20 -8.13
C PHE A 148 8.97 1.48 -7.88
N ASP A 149 8.32 2.64 -8.01
CA ASP A 149 9.01 3.93 -7.81
C ASP A 149 9.30 4.15 -6.32
N THR A 150 8.41 3.69 -5.44
CA THR A 150 8.57 3.77 -3.98
C THR A 150 8.41 2.40 -3.31
N LEU A 151 8.96 2.26 -2.11
CA LEU A 151 8.76 1.07 -1.30
C LEU A 151 7.30 0.90 -0.87
N GLU A 152 6.60 2.00 -0.59
CA GLU A 152 5.17 2.00 -0.28
C GLU A 152 4.34 1.40 -1.41
N GLU A 153 4.60 1.78 -2.68
CA GLU A 153 3.94 1.19 -3.85
C GLU A 153 4.22 -0.32 -3.97
N GLY A 154 5.45 -0.73 -3.69
CA GLY A 154 5.82 -2.15 -3.69
C GLY A 154 5.13 -2.94 -2.59
N ILE A 155 5.00 -2.36 -1.39
CA ILE A 155 4.22 -2.92 -0.27
C ILE A 155 2.74 -3.02 -0.67
N ARG A 156 2.16 -1.94 -1.20
CA ARG A 156 0.77 -1.93 -1.67
C ARG A 156 0.50 -2.99 -2.72
N GLY A 157 1.36 -3.08 -3.74
CA GLY A 157 1.25 -4.10 -4.79
C GLY A 157 1.29 -5.53 -4.24
N TYR A 158 2.15 -5.81 -3.27
CA TYR A 158 2.18 -7.10 -2.59
C TYR A 158 0.87 -7.36 -1.82
N LEU A 159 0.41 -6.40 -1.02
CA LEU A 159 -0.82 -6.52 -0.22
C LEU A 159 -2.05 -6.73 -1.10
N ASP A 160 -2.14 -6.04 -2.24
CA ASP A 160 -3.21 -6.23 -3.23
C ASP A 160 -3.24 -7.66 -3.78
N ILE A 161 -2.08 -8.29 -4.00
CA ILE A 161 -2.00 -9.70 -4.42
C ILE A 161 -2.52 -10.63 -3.32
N VAL A 162 -2.09 -10.44 -2.07
CA VAL A 162 -2.53 -11.27 -0.94
C VAL A 162 -4.03 -11.11 -0.73
N TYR A 163 -4.52 -9.88 -0.75
CA TYR A 163 -5.93 -9.56 -0.57
C TYR A 163 -6.81 -10.13 -1.68
N ASN A 164 -6.56 -9.75 -2.95
CA ASN A 164 -7.43 -10.09 -4.07
C ASN A 164 -7.38 -11.57 -4.45
N ASN A 165 -6.20 -12.20 -4.33
CA ASN A 165 -6.03 -13.58 -4.78
C ASN A 165 -6.32 -14.63 -3.71
N TYR A 166 -6.28 -14.24 -2.42
CA TYR A 166 -6.43 -15.18 -1.31
C TYR A 166 -7.49 -14.71 -0.31
N TRP A 167 -7.29 -13.58 0.38
CA TRP A 167 -8.14 -13.13 1.48
C TRP A 167 -9.61 -12.99 1.08
N GLN A 168 -9.91 -12.25 0.03
CA GLN A 168 -11.28 -12.08 -0.49
C GLN A 168 -11.92 -13.38 -0.98
N LYS A 169 -11.13 -14.42 -1.21
CA LYS A 169 -11.61 -15.74 -1.65
C LYS A 169 -11.80 -16.70 -0.48
N GLY A 170 -11.75 -16.20 0.76
CA GLY A 170 -11.90 -17.00 1.95
C GLY A 170 -10.66 -17.82 2.34
N LEU A 171 -9.52 -17.63 1.65
CA LEU A 171 -8.25 -18.25 1.99
C LEU A 171 -7.55 -17.37 3.04
N THR A 172 -8.02 -17.43 4.28
CA THR A 172 -7.68 -16.48 5.35
C THR A 172 -6.67 -17.02 6.36
N THR A 173 -6.20 -18.25 6.18
CA THR A 173 -5.14 -18.83 7.01
C THR A 173 -4.01 -19.40 6.16
N PRO A 174 -2.80 -19.57 6.70
CA PRO A 174 -1.70 -20.18 5.97
C PRO A 174 -2.06 -21.57 5.40
N GLU A 175 -2.82 -22.38 6.12
CA GLU A 175 -3.23 -23.72 5.67
C GLU A 175 -4.16 -23.65 4.47
N LEU A 176 -5.12 -22.72 4.49
CA LEU A 176 -6.05 -22.52 3.38
C LEU A 176 -5.34 -21.93 2.15
N MET A 177 -4.31 -21.12 2.37
CA MET A 177 -3.53 -20.51 1.29
C MET A 177 -2.55 -21.50 0.67
N ASN A 178 -1.93 -22.40 1.45
CA ASN A 178 -0.80 -23.22 1.05
C ASN A 178 -1.00 -23.97 -0.28
N PRO A 179 -2.14 -24.66 -0.53
CA PRO A 179 -2.31 -25.43 -1.78
C PRO A 179 -2.21 -24.58 -3.05
N LYS A 180 -2.49 -23.28 -2.92
CA LYS A 180 -2.46 -22.34 -4.06
C LYS A 180 -1.20 -21.46 -4.04
N TYR A 181 -0.65 -21.17 -2.85
CA TYR A 181 0.45 -20.24 -2.68
C TYR A 181 1.81 -20.86 -2.93
N ALA A 182 2.06 -22.06 -2.42
CA ALA A 182 3.37 -22.69 -2.45
C ALA A 182 3.29 -24.19 -2.72
N ALA A 183 4.29 -24.70 -3.48
CA ALA A 183 4.43 -26.14 -3.72
C ALA A 183 4.85 -26.93 -2.46
N SER A 184 5.49 -26.27 -1.50
CA SER A 184 5.94 -26.89 -0.25
C SER A 184 4.78 -27.09 0.72
N ASN A 185 4.57 -28.30 1.21
CA ASN A 185 3.57 -28.60 2.24
C ASN A 185 3.95 -28.10 3.65
N THR A 186 5.20 -27.63 3.85
CA THR A 186 5.66 -27.01 5.10
C THR A 186 5.60 -25.50 5.09
N TRP A 187 5.06 -24.90 4.03
CA TRP A 187 4.98 -23.44 3.90
C TRP A 187 4.09 -22.83 5.00
N ALA A 188 2.90 -23.38 5.20
CA ALA A 188 1.96 -22.92 6.23
C ALA A 188 2.57 -22.93 7.63
N GLU A 189 3.26 -24.01 7.99
CA GLU A 189 3.96 -24.14 9.29
C GLU A 189 5.00 -23.02 9.47
N LYS A 190 5.75 -22.69 8.40
CA LYS A 190 6.75 -21.63 8.45
C LYS A 190 6.12 -20.25 8.61
N VAL A 191 5.04 -19.96 7.89
CA VAL A 191 4.28 -18.71 8.04
C VAL A 191 3.73 -18.59 9.45
N ASN A 192 3.11 -19.65 9.99
CA ASN A 192 2.56 -19.66 11.35
C ASN A 192 3.61 -19.34 12.43
N ARG A 193 4.85 -19.78 12.26
CA ARG A 193 5.93 -19.43 13.20
C ARG A 193 6.19 -17.92 13.24
N TYR A 194 6.17 -17.24 12.10
CA TYR A 194 6.26 -15.78 12.05
C TYR A 194 5.00 -15.11 12.61
N TYR A 195 3.83 -15.66 12.29
CA TYR A 195 2.55 -15.14 12.76
C TYR A 195 2.48 -15.09 14.29
N GLU A 196 2.79 -16.20 14.96
CA GLU A 196 2.77 -16.27 16.41
C GLU A 196 3.84 -15.37 17.05
N ALA A 197 5.00 -15.23 16.43
CA ALA A 197 6.05 -14.32 16.89
C ALA A 197 5.60 -12.84 16.82
N ILE A 198 4.92 -12.43 15.74
CA ILE A 198 4.38 -11.07 15.59
C ILE A 198 3.28 -10.82 16.61
N LYS A 199 2.40 -11.79 16.82
CA LYS A 199 1.29 -11.67 17.75
C LYS A 199 1.75 -11.54 19.21
N ALA A 200 2.88 -12.15 19.54
CA ALA A 200 3.47 -12.16 20.89
C ALA A 200 4.40 -10.95 21.17
N SER A 201 4.68 -10.07 20.19
CA SER A 201 5.67 -8.98 20.31
C SER A 201 5.16 -7.68 20.96
#